data_8f8d53f5ce45058333f3972735c1b11f
#
_entry.id   8f8d53f5ce45058333f3972735c1b11f
#
_cell.length_a   1.000
_cell.length_b   1.000
_cell.length_c   1.000
_cell.angle_alpha   90.00
_cell.angle_beta   90.00
_cell.angle_gamma   90.00
#
_symmetry.space_group_name_H-M   'P 1'
#
loop_
_entity.id
_entity.type
_entity.pdbx_description
1 polymer ?
#
loop_
_entity_poly.entity_id
_entity_poly.type
_entity_poly.pdbx_seq_one_letter_code
_entity_poly.pdbx_strand_id
1 'polypeptide(L)'
;MTRLTMLKEVLKSLFSKPSTEPLAEVEKGVFSPYSRGCPVLIPEKCTGCSLCAMNCPSNAITMKIVGEKNVGGKTLPVRRPEFNYFKCIYCGLCAQVCQFNAIEMRRDLVILRPRSKC
;
A
#
# COMPACT_ATOMS: atom_id res chain seq x y z
N MET A 1 10.91 4.89 -46.63
CA MET A 1 11.76 5.44 -45.54
C MET A 1 13.19 5.06 -45.83
N THR A 2 14.06 6.02 -46.00
CA THR A 2 15.44 5.80 -46.39
C THR A 2 16.26 5.25 -45.21
N ARG A 3 17.17 4.29 -45.46
CA ARG A 3 18.07 3.69 -44.46
C ARG A 3 18.82 4.74 -43.60
N LEU A 4 19.06 5.92 -44.14
CA LEU A 4 19.70 7.06 -43.47
C LEU A 4 18.84 7.65 -42.33
N THR A 5 17.53 7.66 -42.44
CA THR A 5 16.64 8.16 -41.37
C THR A 5 16.63 7.22 -40.18
N MET A 6 16.62 5.91 -40.42
CA MET A 6 16.73 4.91 -39.36
C MET A 6 18.07 5.01 -38.59
N LEU A 7 19.18 5.20 -39.32
CA LEU A 7 20.48 5.35 -38.70
C LEU A 7 20.57 6.60 -37.79
N LYS A 8 19.96 7.71 -38.22
CA LYS A 8 19.89 8.94 -37.41
C LYS A 8 19.08 8.75 -36.12
N GLU A 9 17.94 8.04 -36.19
CA GLU A 9 17.13 7.76 -35.01
C GLU A 9 17.82 6.82 -34.03
N VAL A 10 18.53 5.81 -34.52
CA VAL A 10 19.31 4.89 -33.67
C VAL A 10 20.45 5.64 -32.96
N LEU A 11 21.21 6.48 -33.69
CA LEU A 11 22.26 7.29 -33.10
C LEU A 11 21.72 8.29 -32.08
N LYS A 12 20.58 8.90 -32.35
CA LYS A 12 19.92 9.82 -31.42
C LYS A 12 19.45 9.11 -30.14
N SER A 13 18.92 7.89 -30.26
CA SER A 13 18.48 7.11 -29.11
C SER A 13 19.65 6.63 -28.23
N LEU A 14 20.82 6.39 -28.83
CA LEU A 14 22.03 5.99 -28.10
C LEU A 14 22.55 7.09 -27.16
N PHE A 15 22.38 8.35 -27.53
CA PHE A 15 22.79 9.53 -26.74
C PHE A 15 21.62 10.20 -25.99
N SER A 16 20.42 9.65 -26.08
CA SER A 16 19.27 10.17 -25.36
C SER A 16 19.34 9.78 -23.88
N LYS A 17 18.83 10.67 -23.04
CA LYS A 17 18.69 10.38 -21.59
C LYS A 17 17.81 9.12 -21.40
N PRO A 18 18.19 8.19 -20.53
CA PRO A 18 17.36 7.02 -20.23
C PRO A 18 15.98 7.45 -19.73
N SER A 19 14.95 6.75 -20.18
CA SER A 19 13.56 6.98 -19.76
C SER A 19 13.25 6.45 -18.37
N THR A 20 14.19 5.70 -17.79
CA THR A 20 14.06 5.15 -16.43
C THR A 20 14.58 6.13 -15.41
N GLU A 21 13.89 6.25 -14.28
CA GLU A 21 14.36 7.05 -13.16
C GLU A 21 15.48 6.31 -12.40
N PRO A 22 16.56 7.00 -12.02
CA PRO A 22 17.63 6.40 -11.23
C PRO A 22 17.13 6.02 -9.83
N LEU A 23 17.61 4.89 -9.31
CA LEU A 23 17.20 4.33 -8.02
C LEU A 23 17.36 5.33 -6.86
N ALA A 24 18.34 6.21 -6.93
CA ALA A 24 18.59 7.25 -5.93
C ALA A 24 17.47 8.30 -5.83
N GLU A 25 16.72 8.53 -6.89
CA GLU A 25 15.54 9.42 -6.86
C GLU A 25 14.32 8.69 -6.30
N VAL A 26 14.19 7.41 -6.60
CA VAL A 26 13.12 6.55 -6.06
C VAL A 26 13.27 6.40 -4.53
N GLU A 27 14.49 6.30 -4.00
CA GLU A 27 14.75 6.25 -2.56
C GLU A 27 14.38 7.54 -1.82
N LYS A 28 14.38 8.69 -2.49
CA LYS A 28 13.95 9.97 -1.93
C LYS A 28 12.43 10.10 -1.77
N GLY A 29 11.68 9.04 -2.08
CA GLY A 29 10.24 8.98 -1.86
C GLY A 29 9.40 9.80 -2.85
N VAL A 30 9.94 10.06 -4.04
CA VAL A 30 9.20 10.73 -5.11
C VAL A 30 8.22 9.75 -5.75
N PHE A 31 7.18 9.39 -5.00
CA PHE A 31 6.05 8.69 -5.60
C PHE A 31 5.24 9.64 -6.46
N SER A 32 4.78 9.13 -7.59
CA SER A 32 3.79 9.84 -8.39
C SER A 32 2.65 10.36 -7.49
N PRO A 33 2.20 11.62 -7.66
CA PRO A 33 1.08 12.18 -6.90
C PRO A 33 -0.21 11.36 -7.08
N TYR A 34 -0.28 10.53 -8.11
CA TYR A 34 -1.40 9.63 -8.39
C TYR A 34 -1.31 8.28 -7.66
N SER A 35 -0.21 7.97 -7.00
CA SER A 35 -0.09 6.74 -6.20
C SER A 35 -1.03 6.79 -5.00
N ARG A 36 -1.82 5.72 -4.82
CA ARG A 36 -2.73 5.58 -3.66
C ARG A 36 -1.99 5.24 -2.37
N GLY A 37 -0.78 4.70 -2.47
CA GLY A 37 0.01 4.26 -1.32
C GLY A 37 -0.45 2.94 -0.73
N CYS A 38 0.04 2.59 0.45
CA CYS A 38 -0.30 1.36 1.16
C CYS A 38 -1.15 1.62 2.41
N PRO A 39 -2.05 0.69 2.77
CA PRO A 39 -2.90 0.83 3.95
C PRO A 39 -2.09 0.60 5.22
N VAL A 40 -2.17 1.54 6.16
CA VAL A 40 -1.57 1.49 7.49
C VAL A 40 -2.67 1.52 8.54
N LEU A 41 -2.60 0.63 9.53
CA LEU A 41 -3.55 0.60 10.63
C LEU A 41 -3.14 1.60 11.73
N ILE A 42 -4.10 2.40 12.17
CA ILE A 42 -4.02 3.18 13.40
C ILE A 42 -4.73 2.39 14.52
N PRO A 43 -3.98 1.69 15.38
CA PRO A 43 -4.58 0.74 16.32
C PRO A 43 -5.51 1.37 17.34
N GLU A 44 -5.30 2.65 17.66
CA GLU A 44 -6.08 3.41 18.66
C GLU A 44 -7.52 3.64 18.22
N LYS A 45 -7.73 3.85 16.91
CA LYS A 45 -9.05 4.11 16.33
C LYS A 45 -9.80 2.84 15.93
N CYS A 46 -9.11 1.71 15.87
CA CYS A 46 -9.70 0.46 15.39
C CYS A 46 -10.57 -0.22 16.42
N THR A 47 -11.85 -0.43 16.11
CA THR A 47 -12.82 -1.15 16.94
C THR A 47 -12.91 -2.64 16.65
N GLY A 48 -12.28 -3.13 15.55
CA GLY A 48 -12.33 -4.53 15.18
C GLY A 48 -13.63 -4.98 14.49
N CYS A 49 -14.36 -4.06 13.84
CA CYS A 49 -15.66 -4.32 13.20
C CYS A 49 -15.62 -5.25 11.99
N SER A 50 -14.44 -5.63 11.49
CA SER A 50 -14.23 -6.53 10.34
C SER A 50 -14.70 -6.04 8.98
N LEU A 51 -15.29 -4.85 8.86
CA LEU A 51 -15.77 -4.30 7.59
C LEU A 51 -14.68 -4.19 6.52
N CYS A 52 -13.47 -3.81 6.92
CA CYS A 52 -12.32 -3.73 6.01
C CYS A 52 -11.95 -5.11 5.41
N ALA A 53 -12.06 -6.18 6.18
CA ALA A 53 -11.78 -7.53 5.71
C ALA A 53 -12.87 -8.04 4.76
N MET A 54 -14.13 -7.76 5.06
CA MET A 54 -15.28 -8.18 4.24
C MET A 54 -15.32 -7.47 2.88
N ASN A 55 -14.90 -6.21 2.83
CA ASN A 55 -14.89 -5.42 1.59
C ASN A 55 -13.56 -5.52 0.80
N CYS A 56 -12.63 -6.35 1.23
CA CYS A 56 -11.36 -6.52 0.54
C CYS A 56 -11.51 -7.44 -0.68
N PRO A 57 -11.36 -6.97 -1.93
CA PRO A 57 -11.58 -7.79 -3.13
C PRO A 57 -10.52 -8.88 -3.31
N SER A 58 -9.31 -8.67 -2.75
CA SER A 58 -8.19 -9.61 -2.84
C SER A 58 -8.04 -10.51 -1.61
N ASN A 59 -8.94 -10.42 -0.62
CA ASN A 59 -8.84 -11.12 0.66
C ASN A 59 -7.45 -10.96 1.33
N ALA A 60 -6.88 -9.76 1.23
CA ALA A 60 -5.56 -9.44 1.78
C ALA A 60 -5.60 -9.08 3.27
N ILE A 61 -6.77 -9.02 3.89
CA ILE A 61 -6.95 -8.59 5.27
C ILE A 61 -7.43 -9.77 6.10
N THR A 62 -6.65 -10.14 7.12
CA THR A 62 -6.98 -11.19 8.07
C THR A 62 -7.22 -10.57 9.44
N MET A 63 -8.33 -10.93 10.11
CA MET A 63 -8.62 -10.46 11.46
C MET A 63 -7.91 -11.34 12.49
N LYS A 64 -6.96 -10.78 13.23
CA LYS A 64 -6.28 -11.46 14.34
C LYS A 64 -6.79 -10.97 15.69
N ILE A 65 -6.89 -11.88 16.64
CA ILE A 65 -7.17 -11.55 18.05
C ILE A 65 -5.85 -11.06 18.65
N VAL A 66 -5.82 -9.80 19.09
CA VAL A 66 -4.62 -9.15 19.64
C VAL A 66 -4.67 -9.06 21.16
N GLY A 67 -5.83 -9.19 21.73
CA GLY A 67 -6.01 -9.10 23.19
C GLY A 67 -7.47 -9.29 23.59
N GLU A 68 -7.72 -9.15 24.86
CA GLU A 68 -9.04 -9.25 25.46
C GLU A 68 -9.37 -7.92 26.15
N LYS A 69 -10.58 -7.45 26.01
CA LYS A 69 -11.07 -6.26 26.68
C LYS A 69 -12.27 -6.64 27.57
N ASN A 70 -12.16 -6.36 28.86
CA ASN A 70 -13.25 -6.57 29.80
C ASN A 70 -14.20 -5.37 29.72
N VAL A 71 -15.42 -5.63 29.25
CA VAL A 71 -16.49 -4.63 29.21
C VAL A 71 -17.68 -5.20 29.97
N GLY A 72 -18.03 -4.58 31.09
CA GLY A 72 -19.21 -4.96 31.86
C GLY A 72 -19.22 -6.40 32.38
N GLY A 73 -18.05 -6.96 32.78
CA GLY A 73 -17.95 -8.33 33.30
C GLY A 73 -17.88 -9.44 32.23
N LYS A 74 -17.88 -9.07 30.93
CA LYS A 74 -17.67 -10.00 29.82
C LYS A 74 -16.34 -9.73 29.15
N THR A 75 -15.53 -10.77 28.99
CA THR A 75 -14.28 -10.70 28.23
C THR A 75 -14.58 -10.81 26.75
N LEU A 76 -14.33 -9.72 26.00
CA LEU A 76 -14.51 -9.69 24.55
C LEU A 76 -13.14 -9.70 23.86
N PRO A 77 -12.94 -10.58 22.85
CA PRO A 77 -11.70 -10.62 22.11
C PRO A 77 -11.56 -9.37 21.23
N VAL A 78 -10.49 -8.63 21.40
CA VAL A 78 -10.13 -7.48 20.55
C VAL A 78 -9.53 -8.00 19.25
N ARG A 79 -10.25 -7.83 18.15
CA ARG A 79 -9.80 -8.20 16.81
C ARG A 79 -9.19 -7.01 16.12
N ARG A 80 -8.07 -7.23 15.41
CA ARG A 80 -7.43 -6.21 14.57
C ARG A 80 -7.11 -6.76 13.20
N PRO A 81 -7.23 -5.94 12.14
CA PRO A 81 -6.86 -6.34 10.79
C PRO A 81 -5.34 -6.41 10.66
N GLU A 82 -4.85 -7.50 10.09
CA GLU A 82 -3.49 -7.66 9.61
C GLU A 82 -3.51 -7.66 8.08
N PHE A 83 -2.69 -6.81 7.49
CA PHE A 83 -2.62 -6.65 6.04
C PHE A 83 -1.54 -7.56 5.46
N ASN A 84 -1.91 -8.36 4.45
CA ASN A 84 -0.96 -9.07 3.63
C ASN A 84 -0.66 -8.24 2.38
N TYR A 85 0.44 -7.50 2.40
CA TYR A 85 0.82 -6.60 1.32
C TYR A 85 1.15 -7.29 -0.01
N PHE A 86 1.48 -8.59 0.01
CA PHE A 86 1.71 -9.39 -1.20
C PHE A 86 0.42 -9.75 -1.94
N LYS A 87 -0.70 -9.81 -1.22
CA LYS A 87 -2.03 -10.04 -1.82
C LYS A 87 -2.77 -8.73 -2.09
N CYS A 88 -2.33 -7.63 -1.47
CA CYS A 88 -3.01 -6.36 -1.56
C CYS A 88 -2.84 -5.73 -2.95
N ILE A 89 -3.95 -5.32 -3.56
CA ILE A 89 -3.97 -4.58 -4.84
C ILE A 89 -3.96 -3.06 -4.66
N TYR A 90 -3.79 -2.58 -3.43
CA TYR A 90 -3.71 -1.16 -3.08
C TYR A 90 -4.90 -0.32 -3.56
N CYS A 91 -6.09 -0.88 -3.60
CA CYS A 91 -7.30 -0.21 -4.10
C CYS A 91 -7.84 0.90 -3.17
N GLY A 92 -7.48 0.87 -1.87
CA GLY A 92 -7.92 1.87 -0.89
C GLY A 92 -9.33 1.68 -0.33
N LEU A 93 -10.08 0.66 -0.76
CA LEU A 93 -11.45 0.41 -0.27
C LEU A 93 -11.52 0.23 1.24
N CYS A 94 -10.53 -0.45 1.84
CA CYS A 94 -10.47 -0.66 3.28
C CYS A 94 -10.44 0.65 4.08
N ALA A 95 -9.77 1.69 3.54
CA ALA A 95 -9.76 3.01 4.16
C ALA A 95 -11.10 3.74 3.99
N GLN A 96 -11.72 3.63 2.81
CA GLN A 96 -13.01 4.28 2.53
C GLN A 96 -14.16 3.69 3.34
N VAL A 97 -14.18 2.37 3.54
CA VAL A 97 -15.22 1.67 4.30
C VAL A 97 -15.06 1.83 5.80
N CYS A 98 -13.91 2.27 6.28
CA CYS A 98 -13.64 2.41 7.70
C CYS A 98 -14.34 3.63 8.29
N GLN A 99 -15.45 3.42 9.01
CA GLN A 99 -16.21 4.48 9.66
C GLN A 99 -15.43 5.23 10.76
N PHE A 100 -14.41 4.59 11.31
CA PHE A 100 -13.58 5.14 12.40
C PHE A 100 -12.28 5.78 11.89
N ASN A 101 -12.07 5.85 10.57
CA ASN A 101 -10.82 6.33 9.96
C ASN A 101 -9.58 5.71 10.60
N ALA A 102 -9.66 4.41 10.91
CA ALA A 102 -8.59 3.64 11.53
C ALA A 102 -7.55 3.13 10.51
N ILE A 103 -7.79 3.31 9.22
CA ILE A 103 -6.90 2.90 8.14
C ILE A 103 -6.54 4.14 7.32
N GLU A 104 -5.26 4.43 7.23
CA GLU A 104 -4.72 5.54 6.45
C GLU A 104 -3.91 5.00 5.27
N MET A 105 -4.04 5.63 4.10
CA MET A 105 -3.25 5.30 2.93
C MET A 105 -1.97 6.15 2.92
N ARG A 106 -0.83 5.53 3.20
CA ARG A 106 0.49 6.18 3.20
C ARG A 106 1.26 5.90 1.91
N ARG A 107 2.02 6.89 1.46
CA ARG A 107 2.83 6.82 0.23
C ARG A 107 4.31 6.59 0.50
N ASP A 108 4.66 6.24 1.73
CA ASP A 108 6.05 6.02 2.13
C ASP A 108 6.61 4.73 1.52
N LEU A 109 7.87 4.76 1.11
CA LEU A 109 8.61 3.64 0.51
C LEU A 109 8.96 2.55 1.53
N VAL A 110 7.93 1.94 2.13
CA VAL A 110 8.16 0.87 3.12
C VAL A 110 8.09 -0.54 2.51
N ILE A 111 7.75 -0.62 1.22
CA ILE A 111 7.50 -1.90 0.51
C ILE A 111 8.76 -2.77 0.38
N LEU A 112 9.95 -2.17 0.44
CA LEU A 112 11.22 -2.91 0.25
C LEU A 112 11.83 -3.46 1.55
N ARG A 113 11.22 -3.21 2.71
CA ARG A 113 11.67 -3.82 3.97
C ARG A 113 10.80 -5.00 4.34
N PRO A 114 11.28 -6.24 4.25
CA PRO A 114 10.46 -7.45 4.41
C PRO A 114 9.87 -7.67 5.82
N ARG A 115 10.11 -6.76 6.77
CA ARG A 115 9.62 -6.86 8.15
C ARG A 115 9.02 -5.59 8.73
N SER A 116 8.98 -4.50 7.98
CA SER A 116 8.40 -3.26 8.49
C SER A 116 6.95 -3.15 8.05
N LYS A 117 6.10 -2.86 8.99
CA LYS A 117 4.73 -2.41 8.74
C LYS A 117 4.80 -1.21 7.78
N CYS A 118 4.01 -1.21 6.74
CA CYS A 118 3.85 -0.05 5.88
C CYS A 118 3.66 1.21 6.70
#